data_da19e930de076e382992a73ffdce2e51
#
_entry.id   da19e930de076e382992a73ffdce2e51
#
_cell.length_a   1.000
_cell.length_b   1.000
_cell.length_c   1.000
_cell.angle_alpha   90.00
_cell.angle_beta   90.00
_cell.angle_gamma   90.00
#
_symmetry.space_group_name_H-M   'P 1'
#
loop_
_entity.id
_entity.type
_entity.pdbx_description
1 polymer ?
#
loop_
_entity_poly.entity_id
_entity_poly.type
_entity_poly.pdbx_seq_one_letter_code
_entity_poly.pdbx_strand_id
1 'polypeptide(L)'
;MLTEPEFTKKFWCDTVQESEWKPGSSWKIVAPDGMLTDSGEVLEIEPPRRLVLKWRNEFRPELMAEGYSRLTYQLEPEGKSVKLTVIHEIEKEDSKLIEAVSSGWPHILASLKSLLETGESLEETRHWPREACK
;
A
#
# COMPACT_ATOMS: atom_id res chain seq x y z
N MET A 1 -5.70 7.06 -8.78
CA MET A 1 -6.28 5.85 -8.19
C MET A 1 -5.55 5.40 -6.92
N LEU A 2 -4.26 5.13 -6.99
CA LEU A 2 -3.48 4.78 -5.80
C LEU A 2 -3.31 5.95 -4.81
N THR A 3 -3.51 7.17 -5.29
CA THR A 3 -3.31 8.40 -4.51
C THR A 3 -4.62 9.05 -4.06
N GLU A 4 -5.76 8.48 -4.40
CA GLU A 4 -7.08 9.04 -4.06
C GLU A 4 -7.68 8.34 -2.84
N PRO A 5 -7.84 9.04 -1.69
CA PRO A 5 -8.34 8.43 -0.45
C PRO A 5 -9.70 7.75 -0.60
N GLU A 6 -10.63 8.37 -1.33
CA GLU A 6 -11.96 7.81 -1.54
C GLU A 6 -11.94 6.50 -2.29
N PHE A 7 -10.89 6.26 -3.08
CA PHE A 7 -10.73 5.02 -3.83
C PHE A 7 -9.98 3.97 -3.02
N THR A 8 -8.85 4.36 -2.39
CA THR A 8 -8.00 3.42 -1.65
C THR A 8 -8.71 2.80 -0.46
N LYS A 9 -9.57 3.53 0.23
CA LYS A 9 -10.30 2.98 1.36
C LYS A 9 -11.25 1.85 0.98
N LYS A 10 -11.66 1.76 -0.28
CA LYS A 10 -12.55 0.70 -0.75
C LYS A 10 -11.89 -0.67 -0.83
N PHE A 11 -10.60 -0.72 -1.07
CA PHE A 11 -9.88 -1.98 -1.21
C PHE A 11 -8.73 -2.16 -0.21
N TRP A 12 -8.48 -1.19 0.64
CA TRP A 12 -7.37 -1.23 1.61
C TRP A 12 -7.88 -1.06 3.04
N CYS A 13 -8.80 -1.98 3.43
CA CYS A 13 -9.29 -2.10 4.81
C CYS A 13 -9.84 -0.81 5.43
N ASP A 14 -10.52 -0.01 4.61
CA ASP A 14 -11.12 1.27 5.02
C ASP A 14 -10.09 2.28 5.56
N THR A 15 -8.82 2.10 5.22
CA THR A 15 -7.77 3.04 5.59
C THR A 15 -7.63 4.15 4.55
N VAL A 16 -7.05 5.27 4.96
CA VAL A 16 -6.83 6.42 4.11
C VAL A 16 -5.34 6.69 3.99
N GLN A 17 -4.86 6.93 2.76
CA GLN A 17 -3.49 7.32 2.52
C GLN A 17 -3.42 8.83 2.36
N GLU A 18 -2.58 9.48 3.15
CA GLU A 18 -2.42 10.93 3.15
C GLU A 18 -1.03 11.36 2.74
N SER A 19 -0.95 12.25 1.75
CA SER A 19 0.32 12.82 1.27
C SER A 19 0.01 13.99 0.34
N GLU A 20 1.00 14.86 0.14
CA GLU A 20 0.94 15.87 -0.92
C GLU A 20 1.33 15.28 -2.28
N TRP A 21 1.80 14.04 -2.28
CA TRP A 21 2.20 13.29 -3.48
C TRP A 21 3.23 14.01 -4.34
N LYS A 22 4.24 14.56 -3.67
CA LYS A 22 5.39 15.21 -4.32
C LYS A 22 6.67 14.56 -3.79
N PRO A 23 7.75 14.50 -4.58
CA PRO A 23 9.03 13.99 -4.07
C PRO A 23 9.44 14.75 -2.81
N GLY A 24 9.79 14.01 -1.76
CA GLY A 24 10.16 14.56 -0.47
C GLY A 24 9.01 14.84 0.49
N SER A 25 7.75 14.71 0.06
CA SER A 25 6.61 14.91 0.96
C SER A 25 6.41 13.70 1.87
N SER A 26 5.83 13.94 3.05
CA SER A 26 5.48 12.86 3.95
C SER A 26 4.32 12.04 3.39
N TRP A 27 4.25 10.78 3.82
CA TRP A 27 3.21 9.85 3.41
C TRP A 27 2.82 8.99 4.61
N LYS A 28 1.51 8.75 4.77
CA LYS A 28 1.03 7.91 5.87
C LYS A 28 -0.27 7.22 5.52
N ILE A 29 -0.53 6.09 6.20
CA ILE A 29 -1.81 5.38 6.17
C ILE A 29 -2.45 5.51 7.53
N VAL A 30 -3.71 5.93 7.55
CA VAL A 30 -4.49 6.14 8.78
C VAL A 30 -5.73 5.25 8.75
N ALA A 31 -5.96 4.50 9.84
CA ALA A 31 -7.14 3.66 9.99
C ALA A 31 -8.37 4.49 10.39
N PRO A 32 -9.59 3.93 10.25
CA PRO A 32 -10.83 4.67 10.57
C PRO A 32 -10.90 5.18 12.01
N ASP A 33 -10.22 4.51 12.94
CA ASP A 33 -10.15 4.90 14.36
C ASP A 33 -9.12 6.00 14.65
N GLY A 34 -8.42 6.47 13.61
CA GLY A 34 -7.37 7.47 13.74
C GLY A 34 -5.98 6.89 13.96
N MET A 35 -5.84 5.57 14.04
CA MET A 35 -4.54 4.93 14.24
C MET A 35 -3.63 5.12 13.03
N LEU A 36 -2.39 5.56 13.27
CA LEU A 36 -1.36 5.61 12.25
C LEU A 36 -0.81 4.19 12.05
N THR A 37 -1.09 3.58 10.90
CA THR A 37 -0.66 2.21 10.63
C THR A 37 0.70 2.14 9.95
N ASP A 38 0.96 3.05 9.03
CA ASP A 38 2.22 3.10 8.29
C ASP A 38 2.59 4.53 7.99
N SER A 39 3.88 4.80 7.83
CA SER A 39 4.37 6.14 7.51
C SER A 39 5.62 6.08 6.66
N GLY A 40 5.98 7.19 6.07
CA GLY A 40 7.19 7.31 5.28
C GLY A 40 7.23 8.59 4.47
N GLU A 41 7.77 8.45 3.26
CA GLU A 41 8.04 9.59 2.38
C GLU A 41 7.87 9.17 0.93
N VAL A 42 7.44 10.11 0.09
CA VAL A 42 7.41 9.91 -1.36
C VAL A 42 8.81 10.13 -1.88
N LEU A 43 9.45 9.08 -2.41
CA LEU A 43 10.80 9.17 -2.97
C LEU A 43 10.77 9.60 -4.43
N GLU A 44 9.86 9.02 -5.22
CA GLU A 44 9.66 9.36 -6.63
C GLU A 44 8.19 9.26 -6.96
N ILE A 45 7.73 10.15 -7.82
CA ILE A 45 6.38 10.04 -8.39
C ILE A 45 6.43 10.47 -9.85
N GLU A 46 6.01 9.58 -10.74
CA GLU A 46 6.00 9.80 -12.19
C GLU A 46 4.69 9.26 -12.75
N PRO A 47 3.59 10.02 -12.58
CA PRO A 47 2.29 9.56 -13.08
C PRO A 47 2.26 9.43 -14.60
N PRO A 48 1.59 8.44 -15.16
CA PRO A 48 0.89 7.34 -14.47
C PRO A 48 1.71 6.06 -14.36
N ARG A 49 3.05 6.15 -14.42
CA ARG A 49 3.92 4.97 -14.57
C ARG A 49 4.54 4.46 -13.30
N ARG A 50 4.94 5.35 -12.38
CA ARG A 50 5.78 4.94 -11.27
C ARG A 50 5.53 5.77 -10.01
N LEU A 51 5.52 5.06 -8.87
CA LEU A 51 5.46 5.69 -7.54
C LEU A 51 6.40 4.90 -6.64
N VAL A 52 7.34 5.58 -5.99
CA VAL A 52 8.28 4.96 -5.06
C VAL A 52 8.10 5.61 -3.69
N LEU A 53 7.85 4.79 -2.69
CA LEU A 53 7.63 5.23 -1.32
C LEU A 53 8.67 4.65 -0.38
N LYS A 54 9.04 5.43 0.63
CA LYS A 54 9.74 4.96 1.80
C LYS A 54 8.66 4.57 2.79
N TRP A 55 8.73 3.37 3.36
CA TRP A 55 7.64 2.77 4.12
C TRP A 55 8.12 2.21 5.45
N ARG A 56 7.40 2.49 6.54
CA ARG A 56 7.60 1.86 7.84
C ARG A 56 6.25 1.54 8.47
N ASN A 57 6.10 0.30 8.98
CA ASN A 57 4.92 -0.07 9.74
C ASN A 57 4.99 0.59 11.13
N GLU A 58 3.90 1.21 11.56
CA GLU A 58 3.86 2.00 12.81
C GLU A 58 3.04 1.36 13.93
N PHE A 59 2.30 0.27 13.65
CA PHE A 59 1.45 -0.34 14.67
C PHE A 59 1.92 -1.70 15.18
N ARG A 60 2.93 -2.28 14.57
CA ARG A 60 3.55 -3.55 15.02
C ARG A 60 5.00 -3.28 15.40
N PRO A 61 5.32 -3.27 16.72
CA PRO A 61 6.68 -2.91 17.19
C PRO A 61 7.80 -3.69 16.53
N GLU A 62 7.61 -4.98 16.30
CA GLU A 62 8.62 -5.83 15.67
C GLU A 62 8.91 -5.43 14.21
N LEU A 63 7.92 -4.90 13.51
CA LEU A 63 8.10 -4.42 12.14
C LEU A 63 8.66 -3.00 12.12
N MET A 64 8.21 -2.15 13.03
CA MET A 64 8.72 -0.79 13.16
C MET A 64 10.21 -0.78 13.47
N ALA A 65 10.67 -1.73 14.30
CA ALA A 65 12.07 -1.85 14.68
C ALA A 65 12.99 -2.17 13.49
N GLU A 66 12.46 -2.72 12.39
CA GLU A 66 13.25 -3.01 11.19
C GLU A 66 13.56 -1.75 10.38
N GLY A 67 12.91 -0.62 10.70
CA GLY A 67 13.12 0.64 10.01
C GLY A 67 12.32 0.76 8.70
N TYR A 68 12.82 1.60 7.80
CA TYR A 68 12.12 1.88 6.54
C TYR A 68 12.45 0.88 5.45
N SER A 69 11.44 0.54 4.67
CA SER A 69 11.58 -0.25 3.46
C SER A 69 11.32 0.63 2.24
N ARG A 70 11.54 0.08 1.06
CA ARG A 70 11.26 0.77 -0.20
C ARG A 70 10.16 0.03 -0.94
N LEU A 71 9.11 0.74 -1.27
CA LEU A 71 7.98 0.21 -2.03
C LEU A 71 7.92 0.90 -3.39
N THR A 72 7.92 0.09 -4.45
CA THR A 72 7.82 0.60 -5.82
C THR A 72 6.55 0.07 -6.47
N TYR A 73 5.73 0.97 -6.99
CA TYR A 73 4.64 0.65 -7.89
C TYR A 73 5.08 0.98 -9.31
N GLN A 74 4.97 0.03 -10.23
CA GLN A 74 5.22 0.25 -11.65
C GLN A 74 3.99 -0.13 -12.45
N LEU A 75 3.56 0.77 -13.31
CA LEU A 75 2.40 0.57 -14.17
C LEU A 75 2.85 0.60 -15.63
N GLU A 76 2.55 -0.46 -16.35
CA GLU A 76 2.94 -0.61 -17.76
C GLU A 76 1.72 -0.92 -18.61
N PRO A 77 1.53 -0.21 -19.74
CA PRO A 77 0.45 -0.58 -20.65
C PRO A 77 0.74 -1.95 -21.25
N GLU A 78 -0.30 -2.79 -21.31
CA GLU A 78 -0.21 -4.14 -21.86
C GLU A 78 -1.47 -4.42 -22.66
N GLY A 79 -1.44 -4.10 -23.96
CA GLY A 79 -2.62 -4.18 -24.82
C GLY A 79 -3.70 -3.22 -24.32
N LYS A 80 -4.89 -3.74 -24.02
CA LYS A 80 -6.00 -2.96 -23.46
C LYS A 80 -5.99 -2.90 -21.94
N SER A 81 -5.01 -3.55 -21.32
CA SER A 81 -4.87 -3.64 -19.87
C SER A 81 -3.66 -2.88 -19.39
N VAL A 82 -3.54 -2.73 -18.08
CA VAL A 82 -2.37 -2.13 -17.43
C VAL A 82 -1.82 -3.16 -16.46
N LYS A 83 -0.51 -3.41 -16.55
CA LYS A 83 0.19 -4.29 -15.63
C LYS A 83 0.72 -3.49 -14.45
N LEU A 84 0.27 -3.84 -13.26
CA LEU A 84 0.78 -3.25 -12.02
C LEU A 84 1.78 -4.23 -11.39
N THR A 85 2.99 -3.75 -11.17
CA THR A 85 4.04 -4.50 -10.47
C THR A 85 4.33 -3.82 -9.15
N VAL A 86 4.35 -4.59 -8.06
CA VAL A 86 4.68 -4.10 -6.72
C VAL A 86 5.99 -4.76 -6.30
N ILE A 87 6.97 -3.93 -5.96
CA ILE A 87 8.28 -4.38 -5.46
C ILE A 87 8.48 -3.76 -4.08
N HIS A 88 8.57 -4.61 -3.05
CA HIS A 88 8.77 -4.16 -1.67
C HIS A 88 10.10 -4.71 -1.17
N GLU A 89 11.04 -3.83 -0.85
CA GLU A 89 12.43 -4.18 -0.55
C GLU A 89 12.88 -3.58 0.79
N ILE A 90 13.71 -4.33 1.51
CA ILE A 90 14.37 -3.84 2.71
C ILE A 90 15.78 -4.44 2.77
N GLU A 91 16.75 -3.69 3.32
CA GLU A 91 18.15 -4.13 3.39
C GLU A 91 18.42 -5.16 4.49
N LYS A 92 17.42 -5.65 5.16
CA LYS A 92 17.53 -6.61 6.24
C LYS A 92 17.24 -8.03 5.74
N GLU A 93 18.13 -8.98 6.03
CA GLU A 93 17.89 -10.40 5.76
C GLU A 93 16.83 -10.94 6.72
N ASP A 94 16.04 -11.93 6.26
CA ASP A 94 14.99 -12.56 7.04
C ASP A 94 14.02 -11.54 7.66
N SER A 95 13.65 -10.51 6.88
CA SER A 95 12.77 -9.46 7.33
C SER A 95 11.37 -9.96 7.65
N LYS A 96 10.90 -9.66 8.87
CA LYS A 96 9.52 -9.96 9.27
C LYS A 96 8.52 -9.08 8.53
N LEU A 97 8.93 -7.86 8.16
CA LEU A 97 8.10 -6.98 7.36
C LEU A 97 7.84 -7.59 5.99
N ILE A 98 8.87 -8.04 5.30
CA ILE A 98 8.72 -8.65 3.98
C ILE A 98 7.86 -9.91 4.06
N GLU A 99 8.04 -10.72 5.09
CA GLU A 99 7.18 -11.88 5.32
C GLU A 99 5.72 -11.49 5.49
N ALA A 100 5.45 -10.47 6.30
CA ALA A 100 4.10 -9.99 6.55
C ALA A 100 3.44 -9.41 5.30
N VAL A 101 4.15 -8.55 4.55
CA VAL A 101 3.57 -7.93 3.33
C VAL A 101 3.44 -8.94 2.20
N SER A 102 4.27 -9.99 2.17
CA SER A 102 4.16 -11.04 1.16
C SER A 102 2.85 -11.80 1.27
N SER A 103 2.26 -11.90 2.46
CA SER A 103 0.94 -12.50 2.64
C SER A 103 -0.19 -11.48 2.47
N GLY A 104 0.07 -10.20 2.71
CA GLY A 104 -0.95 -9.14 2.61
C GLY A 104 -1.16 -8.61 1.19
N TRP A 105 -0.08 -8.40 0.44
CA TRP A 105 -0.17 -7.84 -0.91
C TRP A 105 -1.11 -8.58 -1.86
N PRO A 106 -1.11 -9.93 -1.92
CA PRO A 106 -2.03 -10.64 -2.80
C PRO A 106 -3.50 -10.31 -2.54
N HIS A 107 -3.90 -10.16 -1.28
CA HIS A 107 -5.27 -9.80 -0.92
C HIS A 107 -5.62 -8.38 -1.38
N ILE A 108 -4.73 -7.42 -1.15
CA ILE A 108 -4.93 -6.04 -1.54
C ILE A 108 -5.02 -5.91 -3.06
N LEU A 109 -4.11 -6.55 -3.79
CA LEU A 109 -4.09 -6.49 -5.25
C LEU A 109 -5.28 -7.20 -5.87
N ALA A 110 -5.69 -8.34 -5.31
CA ALA A 110 -6.89 -9.05 -5.78
C ALA A 110 -8.14 -8.20 -5.57
N SER A 111 -8.23 -7.50 -4.43
CA SER A 111 -9.34 -6.61 -4.14
C SER A 111 -9.37 -5.41 -5.07
N LEU A 112 -8.23 -4.82 -5.37
CA LEU A 112 -8.12 -3.73 -6.35
C LEU A 112 -8.59 -4.19 -7.72
N LYS A 113 -8.15 -5.35 -8.16
CA LYS A 113 -8.55 -5.90 -9.45
C LYS A 113 -10.07 -6.12 -9.51
N SER A 114 -10.64 -6.71 -8.45
CA SER A 114 -12.08 -6.93 -8.36
C SER A 114 -12.85 -5.61 -8.44
N LEU A 115 -12.41 -4.58 -7.70
CA LEU A 115 -13.05 -3.27 -7.70
C LEU A 115 -13.04 -2.64 -9.09
N LEU A 116 -11.92 -2.74 -9.81
CA LEU A 116 -11.80 -2.17 -11.15
C LEU A 116 -12.63 -2.92 -12.20
N GLU A 117 -12.74 -4.23 -12.09
CA GLU A 117 -13.44 -5.06 -13.06
C GLU A 117 -14.94 -5.17 -12.79
N THR A 118 -15.35 -5.17 -11.53
CA THR A 118 -16.75 -5.43 -11.14
C THR A 118 -17.44 -4.27 -10.43
N GLY A 119 -16.69 -3.28 -9.99
CA GLY A 119 -17.19 -2.20 -9.14
C GLY A 119 -17.25 -2.53 -7.67
N GLU A 120 -16.86 -3.75 -7.28
CA GLU A 120 -16.87 -4.18 -5.88
C GLU A 120 -15.54 -4.77 -5.47
N SER A 121 -15.02 -4.31 -4.30
CA SER A 121 -13.82 -4.87 -3.70
C SER A 121 -14.15 -6.19 -2.99
N LEU A 122 -13.11 -6.92 -2.56
CA LEU A 122 -13.29 -8.12 -1.76
C LEU A 122 -13.72 -7.75 -0.35
N GLU A 123 -14.68 -8.47 0.21
CA GLU A 123 -15.23 -8.18 1.54
C GLU A 123 -14.16 -8.13 2.62
N GLU A 124 -13.18 -9.02 2.57
CA GLU A 124 -12.10 -9.10 3.55
C GLU A 124 -11.22 -7.84 3.63
N THR A 125 -11.27 -6.99 2.61
CA THR A 125 -10.50 -5.74 2.56
C THR A 125 -11.35 -4.48 2.74
N ARG A 126 -12.64 -4.63 3.06
CA ARG A 126 -13.55 -3.48 3.19
C ARG A 126 -13.58 -2.86 4.58
N HIS A 127 -13.13 -3.57 5.59
CA HIS A 127 -13.27 -3.17 6.98
C HIS A 127 -11.96 -3.27 7.76
N TRP A 128 -11.85 -2.44 8.79
CA TRP A 128 -10.73 -2.44 9.71
C TRP A 128 -11.23 -2.81 11.12
N PRO A 129 -10.49 -3.58 11.94
CA PRO A 129 -9.35 -4.40 11.50
C PRO A 129 -9.79 -5.73 10.90
N ARG A 130 -9.03 -6.21 9.91
CA ARG A 130 -9.26 -7.50 9.27
C ARG A 130 -7.96 -8.30 9.27
N GLU A 131 -8.08 -9.62 9.21
CA GLU A 131 -6.93 -10.53 9.21
C GLU A 131 -5.94 -10.19 8.09
N ALA A 132 -6.46 -9.90 6.90
CA ALA A 132 -5.63 -9.54 5.75
C ALA A 132 -4.86 -8.22 5.91
N CYS A 133 -5.27 -7.38 6.86
CA CYS A 133 -4.69 -6.04 7.06
C CYS A 133 -3.91 -5.90 8.36
N LYS A 134 -3.84 -6.95 9.13
CA LYS A 134 -3.09 -6.93 10.40
C LYS A 134 -1.61 -7.20 10.17
#